data_78dd78dc3f13fa292fe056872a9b445f
#
_entry.id   78dd78dc3f13fa292fe056872a9b445f
#
_cell.length_a   1.000
_cell.length_b   1.000
_cell.length_c   1.000
_cell.angle_alpha   90.00
_cell.angle_beta   90.00
_cell.angle_gamma   90.00
#
_symmetry.space_group_name_H-M   'P 1'
#
loop_
_entity.id
_entity.type
_entity.pdbx_description
1 polymer ?
#
loop_
_entity_poly.entity_id
_entity_poly.type
_entity_poly.pdbx_seq_one_letter_code
_entity_poly.pdbx_strand_id
1 'polypeptide(L)'
;MHTTITDFSTAQQEYVTNLLVQRYTKQVELQLADSELQLDQESEELTVCPTLYWSERGAQFVVYKVDDERYRCQFFYSATEQFGTGHDEYDDIEKCVVTLLQVQSDHERQLANLSAAATTIAALEGDDYQGPLVI
;
A
#
# COMPACT_ATOMS: atom_id res chain seq x y z
N MET A 1 9.99 -4.29 28.82
CA MET A 1 10.40 -5.55 28.19
C MET A 1 10.09 -5.47 26.70
N HIS A 2 11.11 -5.61 25.88
CA HIS A 2 10.90 -5.53 24.43
C HIS A 2 10.45 -6.88 23.92
N THR A 3 9.31 -6.87 23.24
CA THR A 3 8.89 -8.04 22.48
C THR A 3 9.65 -8.03 21.16
N THR A 4 10.48 -9.04 20.95
CA THR A 4 11.21 -9.16 19.70
C THR A 4 10.37 -9.96 18.72
N ILE A 5 10.03 -9.32 17.61
CA ILE A 5 9.30 -9.95 16.54
C ILE A 5 10.34 -10.51 15.56
N THR A 6 10.16 -11.77 15.17
CA THR A 6 11.07 -12.43 14.23
C THR A 6 11.01 -11.75 12.88
N ASP A 7 12.16 -11.50 12.26
CA ASP A 7 12.23 -10.91 10.92
C ASP A 7 11.51 -11.77 9.88
N PHE A 8 11.18 -11.15 8.76
CA PHE A 8 10.67 -11.88 7.61
C PHE A 8 11.70 -12.94 7.18
N SER A 9 11.22 -14.16 6.95
CA SER A 9 12.10 -15.22 6.47
C SER A 9 12.53 -14.97 5.02
N THR A 10 13.61 -15.61 4.60
CA THR A 10 14.05 -15.55 3.20
C THR A 10 12.93 -16.03 2.27
N ALA A 11 12.22 -17.09 2.66
CA ALA A 11 11.10 -17.62 1.88
C ALA A 11 9.98 -16.58 1.73
N GLN A 12 9.65 -15.84 2.80
CA GLN A 12 8.65 -14.79 2.73
C GLN A 12 9.10 -13.64 1.83
N GLN A 13 10.36 -13.23 1.92
CA GLN A 13 10.90 -12.18 1.07
C GLN A 13 10.88 -12.58 -0.41
N GLU A 14 11.29 -13.80 -0.72
CA GLU A 14 11.25 -14.32 -2.08
C GLU A 14 9.82 -14.41 -2.61
N TYR A 15 8.90 -14.85 -1.78
CA TYR A 15 7.50 -14.95 -2.14
C TYR A 15 6.92 -13.58 -2.50
N VAL A 16 7.17 -12.57 -1.67
CA VAL A 16 6.70 -11.20 -1.94
C VAL A 16 7.38 -10.65 -3.19
N THR A 17 8.68 -10.86 -3.35
CA THR A 17 9.41 -10.42 -4.55
C THR A 17 8.79 -11.01 -5.82
N ASN A 18 8.44 -12.30 -5.79
CA ASN A 18 7.80 -12.95 -6.93
C ASN A 18 6.43 -12.36 -7.23
N LEU A 19 5.63 -12.06 -6.20
CA LEU A 19 4.34 -11.39 -6.38
C LEU A 19 4.50 -10.02 -7.04
N LEU A 20 5.52 -9.26 -6.64
CA LEU A 20 5.79 -7.95 -7.21
C LEU A 20 6.22 -8.04 -8.67
N VAL A 21 7.07 -9.02 -9.00
CA VAL A 21 7.47 -9.27 -10.39
C VAL A 21 6.27 -9.61 -11.26
N GLN A 22 5.36 -10.43 -10.75
CA GLN A 22 4.13 -10.77 -11.47
C GLN A 22 3.22 -9.57 -11.65
N ARG A 23 3.10 -8.72 -10.63
CA ARG A 23 2.24 -7.54 -10.67
C ARG A 23 2.75 -6.47 -11.64
N TYR A 24 4.05 -6.20 -11.60
CA TYR A 24 4.65 -5.08 -12.34
C TYR A 24 5.40 -5.52 -13.60
N THR A 25 5.57 -6.82 -13.81
CA THR A 25 6.29 -7.40 -14.96
C THR A 25 7.72 -6.90 -15.09
N LYS A 26 8.35 -6.60 -13.96
CA LYS A 26 9.74 -6.18 -13.87
C LYS A 26 10.28 -6.46 -12.49
N GLN A 27 11.60 -6.36 -12.33
CA GLN A 27 12.22 -6.47 -11.02
C GLN A 27 11.85 -5.26 -10.17
N VAL A 28 11.39 -5.52 -8.96
CA VAL A 28 11.07 -4.49 -7.97
C VAL A 28 11.96 -4.71 -6.76
N GLU A 29 12.67 -3.67 -6.35
CA GLU A 29 13.54 -3.76 -5.18
C GLU A 29 12.71 -3.80 -3.91
N LEU A 30 12.84 -4.87 -3.15
CA LEU A 30 12.21 -5.03 -1.86
C LEU A 30 13.22 -4.66 -0.77
N GLN A 31 12.89 -3.64 0.01
CA GLN A 31 13.76 -3.16 1.08
C GLN A 31 13.26 -3.66 2.43
N LEU A 32 14.22 -3.98 3.30
CA LEU A 32 13.95 -4.37 4.67
C LEU A 32 14.24 -3.19 5.59
N ALA A 33 13.35 -2.98 6.54
CA ALA A 33 13.52 -1.92 7.53
C ALA A 33 12.88 -2.35 8.85
N ASP A 34 13.07 -1.55 9.86
CA ASP A 34 12.38 -1.71 11.13
C ASP A 34 11.53 -0.47 11.37
N SER A 35 10.32 -0.67 11.86
CA SER A 35 9.41 0.42 12.16
C SER A 35 8.95 0.35 13.61
N GLU A 36 8.92 1.48 14.29
CA GLU A 36 8.39 1.55 15.64
C GLU A 36 6.90 1.85 15.56
N LEU A 37 6.09 0.91 16.02
CA LEU A 37 4.64 1.03 15.98
C LEU A 37 4.05 0.95 17.37
N GLN A 38 3.04 1.77 17.61
CA GLN A 38 2.20 1.66 18.82
C GLN A 38 1.09 0.66 18.51
N LEU A 39 1.30 -0.59 18.89
CA LEU A 39 0.35 -1.66 18.60
C LEU A 39 -0.85 -1.64 19.55
N ASP A 40 -0.65 -1.14 20.77
CA ASP A 40 -1.70 -1.02 21.77
C ASP A 40 -1.92 0.46 22.04
N GLN A 41 -3.10 0.95 21.70
CA GLN A 41 -3.44 2.37 21.87
C GLN A 41 -3.52 2.78 23.33
N GLU A 42 -3.70 1.82 24.25
CA GLU A 42 -3.75 2.08 25.68
C GLU A 42 -2.35 2.15 26.31
N SER A 43 -1.33 1.74 25.58
CA SER A 43 0.06 1.76 26.02
C SER A 43 0.85 2.78 25.21
N GLU A 44 1.77 3.47 25.85
CA GLU A 44 2.70 4.38 25.19
C GLU A 44 3.91 3.64 24.61
N GLU A 45 4.01 2.32 24.84
CA GLU A 45 5.10 1.53 24.33
C GLU A 45 5.07 1.39 22.81
N LEU A 46 6.24 1.53 22.23
CA LEU A 46 6.44 1.27 20.80
C LEU A 46 7.06 -0.10 20.63
N THR A 47 6.59 -0.83 19.63
CA THR A 47 7.13 -2.14 19.28
C THR A 47 7.90 -1.99 17.98
N VAL A 48 9.14 -2.52 17.95
CA VAL A 48 9.93 -2.55 16.73
C VAL A 48 9.44 -3.70 15.86
N CYS A 49 8.91 -3.37 14.71
CA CYS A 49 8.32 -4.35 13.78
C CYS A 49 9.15 -4.44 12.50
N PRO A 50 9.53 -5.66 12.08
CA PRO A 50 10.13 -5.84 10.76
C PRO A 50 9.20 -5.30 9.68
N THR A 51 9.76 -4.63 8.69
CA THR A 51 8.99 -3.93 7.67
C THR A 51 9.54 -4.24 6.29
N LEU A 52 8.64 -4.55 5.37
CA LEU A 52 8.96 -4.62 3.94
C LEU A 52 8.50 -3.33 3.29
N TYR A 53 9.34 -2.78 2.44
CA TYR A 53 9.08 -1.53 1.74
C TYR A 53 9.42 -1.68 0.27
N TRP A 54 8.56 -1.18 -0.59
CA TRP A 54 8.86 -1.02 -2.01
C TRP A 54 8.12 0.18 -2.56
N SER A 55 8.61 0.68 -3.68
CA SER A 55 8.01 1.83 -4.35
C SER A 55 7.85 1.48 -5.83
N GLU A 56 6.68 1.74 -6.38
CA GLU A 56 6.40 1.47 -7.77
C GLU A 56 5.24 2.34 -8.26
N ARG A 57 5.38 2.88 -9.46
CA ARG A 57 4.34 3.66 -10.15
C ARG A 57 3.84 4.84 -9.33
N GLY A 58 4.74 5.50 -8.60
CA GLY A 58 4.39 6.66 -7.78
C GLY A 58 3.79 6.33 -6.43
N ALA A 59 3.54 5.06 -6.15
CA ALA A 59 3.03 4.61 -4.86
C ALA A 59 4.14 4.00 -4.03
N GLN A 60 4.05 4.14 -2.73
CA GLN A 60 4.95 3.51 -1.78
C GLN A 60 4.14 2.52 -0.94
N PHE A 61 4.72 1.36 -0.67
CA PHE A 61 4.04 0.27 0.02
C PHE A 61 4.84 -0.17 1.22
N VAL A 62 4.15 -0.43 2.31
CA VAL A 62 4.78 -0.99 3.52
C VAL A 62 3.95 -2.15 4.05
N VAL A 63 4.65 -3.19 4.48
CA VAL A 63 4.06 -4.33 5.17
C VAL A 63 4.80 -4.50 6.48
N TYR A 64 4.08 -4.43 7.59
CA TYR A 64 4.64 -4.57 8.92
C TYR A 64 4.34 -5.95 9.46
N LYS A 65 5.35 -6.62 9.98
CA LYS A 65 5.14 -7.85 10.72
C LYS A 65 4.97 -7.49 12.19
N VAL A 66 3.74 -7.58 12.68
CA VAL A 66 3.41 -7.12 14.04
C VAL A 66 3.37 -8.25 15.06
N ASP A 67 3.39 -9.50 14.58
CA ASP A 67 3.53 -10.70 15.39
C ASP A 67 3.94 -11.84 14.43
N ASP A 68 4.22 -13.03 14.96
CA ASP A 68 4.73 -14.15 14.16
C ASP A 68 3.90 -14.45 12.91
N GLU A 69 2.59 -14.35 12.99
CA GLU A 69 1.70 -14.60 11.86
C GLU A 69 0.66 -13.49 11.74
N ARG A 70 1.08 -12.25 12.02
CA ARG A 70 0.20 -11.09 11.89
C ARG A 70 0.90 -9.98 11.17
N TYR A 71 0.19 -9.39 10.23
CA TYR A 71 0.73 -8.37 9.33
C TYR A 71 -0.23 -7.21 9.20
N ARG A 72 0.33 -6.00 9.12
CA ARG A 72 -0.41 -4.78 8.77
C ARG A 72 0.21 -4.21 7.51
N CYS A 73 -0.57 -3.54 6.72
CA CYS A 73 -0.07 -2.95 5.48
C CYS A 73 -0.79 -1.67 5.14
N GLN A 74 -0.11 -0.85 4.37
CA GLN A 74 -0.68 0.36 3.79
C GLN A 74 0.12 0.78 2.57
N PHE A 75 -0.48 1.62 1.74
CA PHE A 75 0.23 2.30 0.67
C PHE A 75 -0.01 3.80 0.78
N PHE A 76 0.87 4.59 0.19
CA PHE A 76 0.74 6.03 0.24
C PHE A 76 1.43 6.66 -0.96
N TYR A 77 0.93 7.83 -1.35
CA TYR A 77 1.53 8.64 -2.41
C TYR A 77 2.32 9.81 -1.82
N SER A 78 1.95 10.26 -0.63
CA SER A 78 2.64 11.31 0.12
C SER A 78 2.33 11.14 1.60
N ALA A 79 2.93 11.97 2.43
CA ALA A 79 2.68 11.94 3.89
C ALA A 79 1.20 12.19 4.24
N THR A 80 0.45 12.86 3.37
CA THR A 80 -0.96 13.17 3.61
C THR A 80 -1.92 12.27 2.85
N GLU A 81 -1.42 11.42 1.95
CA GLU A 81 -2.23 10.56 1.11
C GLU A 81 -1.91 9.09 1.41
N GLN A 82 -2.34 8.64 2.57
CA GLN A 82 -2.10 7.28 3.06
C GLN A 82 -3.40 6.49 3.04
N PHE A 83 -3.31 5.23 2.60
CA PHE A 83 -4.47 4.37 2.42
C PHE A 83 -4.20 2.98 2.98
N GLY A 84 -5.21 2.43 3.66
CA GLY A 84 -5.19 1.05 4.09
C GLY A 84 -6.07 0.19 3.20
N THR A 85 -6.18 -1.08 3.56
CA THR A 85 -6.99 -2.05 2.82
C THR A 85 -8.40 -2.24 3.40
N GLY A 86 -8.70 -1.58 4.52
CA GLY A 86 -9.95 -1.79 5.23
C GLY A 86 -9.88 -2.90 6.28
N HIS A 87 -8.78 -3.61 6.35
CA HIS A 87 -8.52 -4.62 7.37
C HIS A 87 -7.36 -4.19 8.24
N ASP A 88 -7.54 -4.30 9.55
CA ASP A 88 -6.51 -3.88 10.51
C ASP A 88 -5.30 -4.80 10.48
N GLU A 89 -5.53 -6.10 10.39
CA GLU A 89 -4.45 -7.09 10.40
C GLU A 89 -4.80 -8.28 9.51
N TYR A 90 -3.75 -8.96 9.05
CA TYR A 90 -3.84 -10.19 8.29
C TYR A 90 -3.06 -11.28 9.01
N ASP A 91 -3.53 -12.51 8.90
CA ASP A 91 -2.89 -13.70 9.47
C ASP A 91 -2.00 -14.44 8.46
N ASP A 92 -1.88 -13.92 7.25
CA ASP A 92 -1.18 -14.56 6.15
C ASP A 92 -0.54 -13.49 5.28
N ILE A 93 0.75 -13.63 5.01
CA ILE A 93 1.48 -12.65 4.22
C ILE A 93 0.98 -12.57 2.78
N GLU A 94 0.54 -13.71 2.21
CA GLU A 94 -0.04 -13.74 0.87
C GLU A 94 -1.28 -12.88 0.80
N LYS A 95 -2.22 -13.10 1.72
CA LYS A 95 -3.46 -12.32 1.78
C LYS A 95 -3.17 -10.84 1.96
N CYS A 96 -2.22 -10.52 2.83
CA CYS A 96 -1.83 -9.15 3.12
C CYS A 96 -1.32 -8.46 1.85
N VAL A 97 -0.33 -9.04 1.19
CA VAL A 97 0.32 -8.44 0.02
C VAL A 97 -0.61 -8.42 -1.19
N VAL A 98 -1.31 -9.52 -1.47
CA VAL A 98 -2.24 -9.60 -2.60
C VAL A 98 -3.37 -8.58 -2.43
N THR A 99 -3.94 -8.45 -1.24
CA THR A 99 -4.99 -7.47 -0.98
C THR A 99 -4.46 -6.05 -1.11
N LEU A 100 -3.27 -5.78 -0.58
CA LEU A 100 -2.64 -4.47 -0.68
C LEU A 100 -2.44 -4.07 -2.16
N LEU A 101 -1.91 -4.96 -2.97
CA LEU A 101 -1.70 -4.71 -4.39
C LEU A 101 -3.03 -4.52 -5.11
N GLN A 102 -4.05 -5.30 -4.78
CA GLN A 102 -5.37 -5.20 -5.39
C GLN A 102 -6.04 -3.86 -5.06
N VAL A 103 -6.01 -3.46 -3.81
CA VAL A 103 -6.61 -2.19 -3.38
C VAL A 103 -5.91 -1.01 -4.05
N GLN A 104 -4.59 -1.03 -4.12
CA GLN A 104 -3.85 0.03 -4.80
C GLN A 104 -4.13 0.04 -6.30
N SER A 105 -4.25 -1.13 -6.92
CA SER A 105 -4.59 -1.24 -8.33
C SER A 105 -5.97 -0.65 -8.62
N ASP A 106 -6.95 -0.93 -7.77
CA ASP A 106 -8.29 -0.38 -7.89
C ASP A 106 -8.28 1.15 -7.71
N HIS A 107 -7.51 1.63 -6.76
CA HIS A 107 -7.36 3.07 -6.52
C HIS A 107 -6.72 3.76 -7.72
N GLU A 108 -5.70 3.15 -8.31
CA GLU A 108 -5.04 3.66 -9.50
C GLU A 108 -6.02 3.76 -10.67
N ARG A 109 -6.87 2.75 -10.86
CA ARG A 109 -7.92 2.79 -11.90
C ARG A 109 -8.94 3.89 -11.66
N GLN A 110 -9.34 4.09 -10.41
CA GLN A 110 -10.26 5.18 -10.06
C GLN A 110 -9.66 6.55 -10.40
N LEU A 111 -8.39 6.76 -10.06
CA LEU A 111 -7.69 8.00 -10.38
C LEU A 111 -7.58 8.20 -11.89
N ALA A 112 -7.29 7.15 -12.64
CA ALA A 112 -7.21 7.22 -14.11
C ALA A 112 -8.56 7.56 -14.71
N ASN A 113 -9.66 6.97 -14.20
CA ASN A 113 -11.02 7.26 -14.67
C ASN A 113 -11.42 8.70 -14.38
N LEU A 114 -11.10 9.21 -13.20
CA LEU A 114 -11.36 10.61 -12.85
C LEU A 114 -10.57 11.57 -13.74
N SER A 115 -9.33 11.26 -14.03
CA SER A 115 -8.49 12.05 -14.91
C SER A 115 -9.02 12.06 -16.33
N ALA A 116 -9.46 10.91 -16.86
CA ALA A 116 -10.07 10.81 -18.16
C ALA A 116 -11.38 11.59 -18.25
N ALA A 117 -12.23 11.50 -17.23
CA ALA A 117 -13.45 12.27 -17.15
C ALA A 117 -13.17 13.78 -17.13
N ALA A 118 -12.20 14.21 -16.35
CA ALA A 118 -11.81 15.62 -16.29
C ALA A 118 -11.31 16.13 -17.65
N THR A 119 -10.53 15.32 -18.36
CA THR A 119 -10.04 15.66 -19.70
C THR A 119 -11.19 15.80 -20.68
N THR A 120 -12.16 14.89 -20.66
CA THR A 120 -13.34 14.95 -21.52
C THR A 120 -14.16 16.20 -21.24
N ILE A 121 -14.37 16.54 -19.98
CA ILE A 121 -15.07 17.73 -19.54
C ILE A 121 -14.37 19.00 -20.02
N ALA A 122 -13.05 19.06 -19.88
CA ALA A 122 -12.26 20.21 -20.33
C ALA A 122 -12.36 20.38 -21.85
N ALA A 123 -12.38 19.29 -22.62
CA ALA A 123 -12.55 19.33 -24.06
C ALA A 123 -13.93 19.89 -24.47
N LEU A 124 -14.97 19.51 -23.74
CA LEU A 124 -16.31 20.04 -23.96
C LEU A 124 -16.40 21.53 -23.64
N GLU A 125 -15.76 21.95 -22.56
CA GLU A 125 -15.69 23.37 -22.17
C GLU A 125 -14.94 24.21 -23.21
N GLY A 126 -13.89 23.65 -23.78
CA GLY A 126 -13.12 24.29 -24.81
C GLY A 126 -13.93 24.62 -26.06
N ASP A 127 -15.05 23.92 -26.28
CA ASP A 127 -15.97 24.14 -27.39
C ASP A 127 -17.17 25.03 -26.99
N ASP A 128 -16.89 26.09 -26.25
CA ASP A 128 -17.91 27.09 -25.84
C ASP A 128 -18.90 26.58 -24.80
N TYR A 129 -18.61 25.56 -24.09
CA TYR A 129 -19.46 25.12 -23.01
C TYR A 129 -19.43 26.15 -21.87
N GLN A 130 -20.59 26.73 -21.56
CA GLN A 130 -20.69 27.85 -20.64
C GLN A 130 -21.40 27.50 -19.33
N GLY A 131 -21.96 26.35 -19.21
CA GLY A 131 -22.70 25.98 -18.03
C GLY A 131 -21.86 25.17 -17.04
N PRO A 132 -22.34 24.98 -15.82
CA PRO A 132 -21.70 24.05 -14.90
C PRO A 132 -21.84 22.66 -15.45
N LEU A 133 -20.81 21.85 -15.19
CA LEU A 133 -20.82 20.47 -15.61
C LEU A 133 -21.74 19.68 -14.70
N VAL A 134 -22.66 18.99 -15.29
CA VAL A 134 -23.56 18.09 -14.59
C VAL A 134 -23.09 16.68 -14.89
N ILE A 135 -22.57 16.08 -13.89
CA ILE A 135 -22.03 14.73 -14.02
C ILE A 135 -22.82 13.81 -13.14
#